data_c236f441acbeb840db9f0bc793792edd
#
_entry.id   c236f441acbeb840db9f0bc793792edd
#
_cell.length_a   1.000
_cell.length_b   1.000
_cell.length_c   1.000
_cell.angle_alpha   90.00
_cell.angle_beta   90.00
_cell.angle_gamma   90.00
#
_symmetry.space_group_name_H-M   'P 1'
#
loop_
_entity.id
_entity.type
_entity.pdbx_description
1 polymer ?
#
loop_
_entity_poly.entity_id
_entity_poly.type
_entity_poly.pdbx_seq_one_letter_code
_entity_poly.pdbx_strand_id
1 'polypeptide(L)'
;MEIKLGKSEVLFKKMFIKKIKNFSKYLILFLFIILTNNARAEFFEDLSKIIENNEKRLSYGISVTDFNMDGNYEFLVTGFGFPNLALSYQDGKLKDLNQQKIFSDASKKTIGVAACDIDKDGFEEIYFLNTDTYSGV
;
A
#
# COMPACT_ATOMS: atom_id res chain seq x y z
N MET A 1 41.51 56.97 19.54
CA MET A 1 42.13 56.20 20.66
C MET A 1 41.85 54.73 20.38
N GLU A 2 42.76 54.01 19.76
CA GLU A 2 42.61 52.58 19.50
C GLU A 2 43.01 51.78 20.74
N ILE A 3 42.05 51.05 21.29
CA ILE A 3 42.29 50.15 22.42
C ILE A 3 42.94 48.89 21.89
N LYS A 4 44.26 48.74 22.06
CA LYS A 4 44.97 47.49 21.74
C LYS A 4 44.61 46.43 22.79
N LEU A 5 43.82 45.45 22.37
CA LEU A 5 43.53 44.27 23.19
C LEU A 5 44.81 43.48 23.55
N GLY A 6 44.92 43.07 24.82
CA GLY A 6 46.05 42.30 25.30
C GLY A 6 46.11 40.90 24.62
N LYS A 7 47.30 40.29 24.53
CA LYS A 7 47.47 38.97 23.93
C LYS A 7 46.55 37.86 24.50
N SER A 8 46.27 37.91 25.79
CA SER A 8 45.35 37.00 26.49
C SER A 8 43.88 37.14 26.02
N GLU A 9 43.40 38.36 25.81
CA GLU A 9 42.02 38.63 25.33
C GLU A 9 41.85 38.21 23.88
N VAL A 10 42.87 38.37 23.03
CA VAL A 10 42.84 37.90 21.67
C VAL A 10 42.79 36.35 21.62
N LEU A 11 43.55 35.69 22.50
CA LEU A 11 43.54 34.22 22.60
C LEU A 11 42.19 33.69 23.08
N PHE A 12 41.59 34.32 24.08
CA PHE A 12 40.28 33.97 24.60
C PHE A 12 39.19 34.12 23.52
N LYS A 13 39.15 35.23 22.79
CA LYS A 13 38.25 35.47 21.67
C LYS A 13 38.37 34.38 20.59
N LYS A 14 39.61 34.01 20.22
CA LYS A 14 39.83 32.92 19.23
C LYS A 14 39.31 31.55 19.69
N MET A 15 39.55 31.20 20.96
CA MET A 15 39.02 29.98 21.56
C MET A 15 37.48 29.97 21.63
N PHE A 16 36.90 31.11 22.02
CA PHE A 16 35.42 31.24 22.09
C PHE A 16 34.75 31.14 20.73
N ILE A 17 35.30 31.77 19.71
CA ILE A 17 34.82 31.70 18.32
C ILE A 17 34.93 30.25 17.79
N LYS A 18 36.03 29.53 18.10
CA LYS A 18 36.21 28.15 17.72
C LYS A 18 35.18 27.23 18.37
N LYS A 19 34.84 27.46 19.64
CA LYS A 19 33.81 26.73 20.40
C LYS A 19 32.41 26.93 19.81
N ILE A 20 32.07 28.19 19.47
CA ILE A 20 30.78 28.51 18.83
C ILE A 20 30.67 27.87 17.44
N LYS A 21 31.72 27.94 16.63
CA LYS A 21 31.73 27.30 15.31
C LYS A 21 31.54 25.77 15.37
N ASN A 22 32.15 25.12 16.34
CA ASN A 22 31.95 23.69 16.55
C ASN A 22 30.54 23.37 17.05
N PHE A 23 30.02 24.13 18.01
CA PHE A 23 28.63 23.98 18.50
C PHE A 23 27.61 24.15 17.38
N SER A 24 27.78 25.16 16.50
CA SER A 24 26.92 25.36 15.35
C SER A 24 26.93 24.17 14.38
N LYS A 25 28.11 23.56 14.15
CA LYS A 25 28.18 22.35 13.29
C LYS A 25 27.41 21.17 13.87
N TYR A 26 27.52 20.91 15.17
CA TYR A 26 26.79 19.84 15.82
C TYR A 26 25.29 20.10 15.89
N LEU A 27 24.89 21.37 16.07
CA LEU A 27 23.49 21.77 16.05
C LEU A 27 22.86 21.56 14.67
N ILE A 28 23.56 21.90 13.58
CA ILE A 28 23.11 21.67 12.19
C ILE A 28 23.00 20.17 11.92
N LEU A 29 23.98 19.38 12.34
CA LEU A 29 23.96 17.93 12.17
C LEU A 29 22.79 17.29 12.94
N PHE A 30 22.53 17.75 14.15
CA PHE A 30 21.42 17.30 14.99
C PHE A 30 20.05 17.64 14.37
N LEU A 31 19.90 18.88 13.86
CA LEU A 31 18.71 19.30 13.11
C LEU A 31 18.51 18.45 11.85
N PHE A 32 19.57 18.17 11.13
CA PHE A 32 19.50 17.31 9.93
C PHE A 32 19.03 15.89 10.27
N ILE A 33 19.54 15.29 11.35
CA ILE A 33 19.10 13.97 11.82
C ILE A 33 17.62 13.98 12.23
N ILE A 34 17.12 15.04 12.87
CA ILE A 34 15.70 15.16 13.23
C ILE A 34 14.82 15.28 11.99
N LEU A 35 15.25 16.07 11.00
CA LEU A 35 14.48 16.29 9.78
C LEU A 35 14.41 15.03 8.90
N THR A 36 15.44 14.19 8.89
CA THR A 36 15.45 12.96 8.08
C THR A 36 14.59 11.84 8.67
N ASN A 37 14.33 11.84 9.98
CA ASN A 37 13.50 10.81 10.61
C ASN A 37 11.99 10.91 10.29
N ASN A 38 11.54 12.00 9.66
CA ASN A 38 10.12 12.18 9.28
C ASN A 38 9.82 11.84 7.81
N ALA A 39 10.83 11.48 7.02
CA ALA A 39 10.63 11.07 5.64
C ALA A 39 10.26 9.58 5.56
N ARG A 40 9.14 9.16 6.16
CA ARG A 40 8.48 7.92 5.82
C ARG A 40 7.66 8.19 4.56
N ALA A 41 8.17 7.77 3.42
CA ALA A 41 7.34 7.61 2.24
C ALA A 41 6.48 6.36 2.48
N GLU A 42 5.26 6.54 2.96
CA GLU A 42 4.27 5.48 3.03
C GLU A 42 3.73 5.32 1.61
N PHE A 43 4.32 4.37 0.85
CA PHE A 43 3.90 4.08 -0.53
C PHE A 43 2.61 3.27 -0.58
N PHE A 44 2.21 2.63 0.51
CA PHE A 44 1.03 1.80 0.59
C PHE A 44 0.27 2.09 1.88
N GLU A 45 -1.03 2.20 1.75
CA GLU A 45 -1.96 2.34 2.87
C GLU A 45 -2.78 1.06 3.00
N ASP A 46 -2.98 0.58 4.23
CA ASP A 46 -3.88 -0.53 4.51
C ASP A 46 -5.34 -0.06 4.47
N LEU A 47 -6.01 -0.37 3.37
CA LEU A 47 -7.41 -0.06 3.13
C LEU A 47 -8.35 -1.23 3.50
N SER A 48 -7.90 -2.23 4.22
CA SER A 48 -8.72 -3.40 4.60
C SER A 48 -10.03 -3.02 5.31
N LYS A 49 -10.06 -1.86 5.97
CA LYS A 49 -11.25 -1.34 6.69
C LYS A 49 -12.39 -0.89 5.77
N ILE A 50 -12.10 -0.59 4.49
CA ILE A 50 -13.14 -0.19 3.54
C ILE A 50 -13.85 -1.39 2.91
N ILE A 51 -13.32 -2.61 3.07
CA ILE A 51 -13.96 -3.83 2.58
C ILE A 51 -15.14 -4.16 3.48
N GLU A 52 -16.35 -4.13 2.91
CA GLU A 52 -17.56 -4.49 3.63
C GLU A 52 -17.58 -6.00 3.92
N ASN A 53 -17.91 -6.39 5.17
CA ASN A 53 -17.94 -7.79 5.59
C ASN A 53 -16.62 -8.56 5.30
N ASN A 54 -15.49 -7.95 5.64
CA ASN A 54 -14.16 -8.54 5.42
C ASN A 54 -13.90 -9.72 6.37
N GLU A 55 -14.48 -10.86 6.07
CA GLU A 55 -14.27 -12.11 6.81
C GLU A 55 -12.92 -12.74 6.49
N LYS A 56 -12.35 -13.45 7.47
CA LYS A 56 -11.12 -14.23 7.25
C LYS A 56 -11.39 -15.35 6.27
N ARG A 57 -10.63 -15.39 5.17
CA ARG A 57 -10.74 -16.40 4.11
C ARG A 57 -9.37 -16.76 3.55
N LEU A 58 -9.30 -17.92 2.90
CA LEU A 58 -8.17 -18.27 2.05
C LEU A 58 -8.47 -17.77 0.64
N SER A 59 -7.54 -17.01 0.07
CA SER A 59 -7.62 -16.47 -1.28
C SER A 59 -6.22 -16.49 -1.90
N TYR A 60 -6.13 -16.92 -3.16
CA TYR A 60 -4.86 -17.07 -3.87
C TYR A 60 -4.78 -16.24 -5.15
N GLY A 61 -5.90 -15.75 -5.68
CA GLY A 61 -5.95 -15.01 -6.92
C GLY A 61 -6.81 -13.75 -6.84
N ILE A 62 -6.38 -12.73 -7.57
CA ILE A 62 -7.14 -11.50 -7.77
C ILE A 62 -7.01 -11.08 -9.23
N SER A 63 -8.09 -10.57 -9.82
CA SER A 63 -8.11 -9.91 -11.12
C SER A 63 -8.85 -8.58 -11.00
N VAL A 64 -8.56 -7.66 -11.91
CA VAL A 64 -9.22 -6.36 -12.02
C VAL A 64 -9.89 -6.30 -13.38
N THR A 65 -11.18 -6.00 -13.44
CA THR A 65 -11.99 -6.00 -14.65
C THR A 65 -13.20 -5.11 -14.48
N ASP A 66 -13.67 -4.49 -15.57
CA ASP A 66 -14.99 -3.83 -15.65
C ASP A 66 -16.01 -4.85 -16.19
N PHE A 67 -16.34 -5.86 -15.37
CA PHE A 67 -17.19 -6.97 -15.83
C PHE A 67 -18.66 -6.58 -16.03
N ASN A 68 -19.09 -5.47 -15.43
CA ASN A 68 -20.46 -4.96 -15.55
C ASN A 68 -20.58 -3.83 -16.58
N MET A 69 -19.45 -3.39 -17.17
CA MET A 69 -19.34 -2.35 -18.19
C MET A 69 -19.90 -0.98 -17.76
N ASP A 70 -19.74 -0.64 -16.49
CA ASP A 70 -20.16 0.66 -15.97
C ASP A 70 -19.06 1.74 -16.03
N GLY A 71 -17.87 1.39 -16.51
CA GLY A 71 -16.69 2.24 -16.60
C GLY A 71 -15.86 2.28 -15.33
N ASN A 72 -16.22 1.53 -14.31
CA ASN A 72 -15.44 1.36 -13.09
C ASN A 72 -14.87 -0.05 -13.04
N TYR A 73 -13.72 -0.19 -12.38
CA TYR A 73 -13.10 -1.51 -12.22
C TYR A 73 -13.52 -2.18 -10.92
N GLU A 74 -13.83 -3.47 -11.01
CA GLU A 74 -14.06 -4.37 -9.90
C GLU A 74 -12.84 -5.24 -9.62
N PHE A 75 -12.76 -5.72 -8.37
CA PHE A 75 -11.79 -6.70 -7.94
C PHE A 75 -12.46 -8.07 -7.82
N LEU A 76 -12.08 -9.01 -8.67
CA LEU A 76 -12.47 -10.41 -8.53
C LEU A 76 -11.48 -11.11 -7.62
N VAL A 77 -11.93 -11.60 -6.46
CA VAL A 77 -11.10 -12.24 -5.45
C VAL A 77 -11.50 -13.69 -5.31
N THR A 78 -10.56 -14.61 -5.52
CA THR A 78 -10.85 -16.05 -5.45
C THR A 78 -11.06 -16.52 -4.01
N GLY A 79 -11.91 -17.54 -3.85
CA GLY A 79 -12.14 -18.22 -2.58
C GLY A 79 -11.68 -19.67 -2.62
N PHE A 80 -10.81 -20.09 -1.70
CA PHE A 80 -10.40 -21.48 -1.55
C PHE A 80 -11.29 -22.16 -0.51
N GLY A 81 -12.34 -22.82 -0.96
CA GLY A 81 -13.40 -23.34 -0.09
C GLY A 81 -14.32 -22.24 0.47
N PHE A 82 -14.31 -21.08 -0.14
CA PHE A 82 -15.16 -19.92 0.14
C PHE A 82 -15.75 -19.38 -1.17
N PRO A 83 -16.85 -18.64 -1.13
CA PRO A 83 -17.33 -17.95 -2.32
C PRO A 83 -16.27 -17.01 -2.91
N ASN A 84 -16.18 -16.95 -4.24
CA ASN A 84 -15.44 -15.87 -4.89
C ASN A 84 -16.18 -14.54 -4.64
N LEU A 85 -15.45 -13.44 -4.57
CA LEU A 85 -16.00 -12.09 -4.40
C LEU A 85 -15.82 -11.28 -5.68
N ALA A 86 -16.77 -10.40 -5.93
CA ALA A 86 -16.70 -9.35 -6.93
C ALA A 86 -16.87 -7.99 -6.21
N LEU A 87 -15.76 -7.36 -5.85
CA LEU A 87 -15.77 -6.15 -5.03
C LEU A 87 -15.76 -4.91 -5.92
N SER A 88 -16.78 -4.07 -5.77
CA SER A 88 -16.87 -2.76 -6.42
C SER A 88 -16.74 -1.64 -5.40
N TYR A 89 -16.07 -0.55 -5.79
CA TYR A 89 -15.93 0.62 -4.93
C TYR A 89 -17.16 1.52 -5.02
N GLN A 90 -17.92 1.60 -3.95
CA GLN A 90 -19.15 2.37 -3.86
C GLN A 90 -19.23 3.10 -2.51
N ASP A 91 -19.48 4.40 -2.54
CA ASP A 91 -19.70 5.24 -1.34
C ASP A 91 -18.56 5.14 -0.30
N GLY A 92 -17.30 5.05 -0.77
CA GLY A 92 -16.13 4.94 0.11
C GLY A 92 -15.85 3.54 0.65
N LYS A 93 -16.57 2.51 0.16
CA LYS A 93 -16.41 1.11 0.56
C LYS A 93 -16.26 0.18 -0.63
N LEU A 94 -15.62 -0.94 -0.42
CA LEU A 94 -15.61 -2.08 -1.34
C LEU A 94 -16.77 -3.02 -0.94
N LYS A 95 -17.78 -3.10 -1.79
CA LYS A 95 -18.99 -3.92 -1.60
C LYS A 95 -18.96 -5.12 -2.53
N ASP A 96 -19.37 -6.28 -2.03
CA ASP A 96 -19.48 -7.49 -2.86
C ASP A 96 -20.75 -7.42 -3.73
N LEU A 97 -20.56 -7.35 -5.04
CA LEU A 97 -21.63 -7.38 -6.04
C LEU A 97 -22.14 -8.79 -6.32
N ASN A 98 -21.44 -9.82 -5.84
CA ASN A 98 -21.77 -11.21 -6.11
C ASN A 98 -22.98 -11.73 -5.30
N GLN A 99 -23.90 -10.85 -4.93
CA GLN A 99 -25.12 -11.21 -4.19
C GLN A 99 -25.99 -12.21 -4.96
N GLN A 100 -25.91 -12.23 -6.28
CA GLN A 100 -26.63 -13.20 -7.14
C GLN A 100 -25.87 -14.52 -7.29
N LYS A 101 -24.73 -14.68 -6.63
CA LYS A 101 -23.90 -15.90 -6.65
C LYS A 101 -23.42 -16.32 -8.05
N ILE A 102 -23.36 -15.40 -9.01
CA ILE A 102 -22.91 -15.68 -10.38
C ILE A 102 -21.49 -16.25 -10.38
N PHE A 103 -20.61 -15.73 -9.51
CA PHE A 103 -19.24 -16.19 -9.37
C PHE A 103 -19.01 -17.04 -8.11
N SER A 104 -20.07 -17.31 -7.32
CA SER A 104 -19.93 -18.02 -6.06
C SER A 104 -19.89 -19.51 -6.30
N ASP A 105 -18.68 -20.04 -6.34
CA ASP A 105 -18.44 -21.47 -6.31
C ASP A 105 -17.81 -21.86 -4.97
N ALA A 106 -18.59 -21.67 -3.90
CA ALA A 106 -18.15 -21.93 -2.51
C ALA A 106 -17.71 -23.40 -2.28
N SER A 107 -18.17 -24.31 -3.15
CA SER A 107 -17.80 -25.73 -3.11
C SER A 107 -16.42 -25.99 -3.70
N LYS A 108 -15.88 -25.06 -4.47
CA LYS A 108 -14.62 -25.21 -5.19
C LYS A 108 -13.44 -24.59 -4.46
N LYS A 109 -12.27 -25.02 -4.84
CA LYS A 109 -11.00 -24.47 -4.36
C LYS A 109 -10.41 -23.64 -5.49
N THR A 110 -10.88 -22.41 -5.62
CA THR A 110 -10.42 -21.51 -6.68
C THR A 110 -9.05 -20.93 -6.33
N ILE A 111 -8.07 -21.15 -7.19
CA ILE A 111 -6.67 -20.75 -6.98
C ILE A 111 -6.23 -19.60 -7.89
N GLY A 112 -6.96 -19.33 -8.96
CA GLY A 112 -6.63 -18.27 -9.90
C GLY A 112 -7.86 -17.70 -10.57
N VAL A 113 -7.74 -16.45 -11.02
CA VAL A 113 -8.73 -15.76 -11.84
C VAL A 113 -8.01 -14.88 -12.85
N ALA A 114 -8.52 -14.82 -14.05
CA ALA A 114 -8.08 -13.92 -15.11
C ALA A 114 -9.31 -13.32 -15.81
N ALA A 115 -9.18 -12.11 -16.30
CA ALA A 115 -10.18 -11.47 -17.13
C ALA A 115 -9.49 -10.86 -18.36
N CYS A 116 -10.05 -11.10 -19.54
CA CYS A 116 -9.63 -10.47 -20.79
C CYS A 116 -10.70 -10.65 -21.87
N ASP A 117 -10.77 -9.74 -22.80
CA ASP A 117 -11.59 -9.84 -24.00
C ASP A 117 -10.89 -10.78 -25.01
N ILE A 118 -11.26 -12.06 -25.00
CA ILE A 118 -10.61 -13.10 -25.79
C ILE A 118 -11.10 -13.10 -27.25
N ASP A 119 -12.40 -12.86 -27.46
CA ASP A 119 -13.02 -12.91 -28.78
C ASP A 119 -13.12 -11.54 -29.45
N LYS A 120 -12.73 -10.47 -28.74
CA LYS A 120 -12.70 -9.06 -29.21
C LYS A 120 -14.08 -8.48 -29.47
N ASP A 121 -15.06 -8.89 -28.69
CA ASP A 121 -16.41 -8.33 -28.76
C ASP A 121 -16.60 -7.08 -27.85
N GLY A 122 -15.59 -6.71 -27.06
CA GLY A 122 -15.57 -5.58 -26.15
C GLY A 122 -15.96 -5.94 -24.73
N PHE A 123 -16.30 -7.20 -24.45
CA PHE A 123 -16.56 -7.73 -23.10
C PHE A 123 -15.38 -8.56 -22.63
N GLU A 124 -15.05 -8.46 -21.35
CA GLU A 124 -14.01 -9.31 -20.78
C GLU A 124 -14.58 -10.64 -20.27
N GLU A 125 -14.08 -11.78 -20.81
CA GLU A 125 -14.38 -13.10 -20.28
C GLU A 125 -13.62 -13.30 -18.97
N ILE A 126 -14.29 -13.93 -18.01
CA ILE A 126 -13.73 -14.25 -16.70
C ILE A 126 -13.47 -15.74 -16.61
N TYR A 127 -12.21 -16.09 -16.39
CA TYR A 127 -11.77 -17.46 -16.25
C TYR A 127 -11.34 -17.75 -14.82
N PHE A 128 -12.00 -18.74 -14.17
CA PHE A 128 -11.64 -19.21 -12.83
C PHE A 128 -10.92 -20.55 -12.91
N LEU A 129 -9.74 -20.64 -12.30
CA LEU A 129 -8.97 -21.85 -12.17
C LEU A 129 -9.28 -22.53 -10.85
N ASN A 130 -9.99 -23.65 -10.91
CA ASN A 130 -10.37 -24.47 -9.77
C ASN A 130 -9.46 -25.69 -9.64
N THR A 131 -9.16 -26.10 -8.39
CA THR A 131 -8.53 -27.37 -8.09
C THR A 131 -9.50 -28.22 -7.26
N ASP A 132 -9.78 -29.47 -7.73
CA ASP A 132 -10.80 -30.31 -7.10
C ASP A 132 -10.27 -31.11 -5.91
N THR A 133 -9.01 -31.50 -5.94
CA THR A 133 -8.43 -32.29 -4.86
C THR A 133 -6.98 -31.92 -4.67
N TYR A 134 -6.71 -31.20 -3.62
CA TYR A 134 -5.39 -31.23 -3.01
C TYR A 134 -5.43 -32.38 -1.98
N SER A 135 -5.31 -33.60 -2.42
CA SER A 135 -4.86 -34.69 -1.57
C SER A 135 -3.34 -34.50 -1.48
N GLY A 136 -2.89 -33.79 -0.43
CA GLY A 136 -1.48 -33.81 -0.08
C GLY A 136 -1.11 -35.21 0.30
N VAL A 137 -0.59 -35.98 -0.64
CA VAL A 137 0.11 -37.26 -0.44
C VAL A 137 1.57 -36.94 -0.65
#